data_93202f30bd86483b8586a7ea0438de92
#
_entry.id   93202f30bd86483b8586a7ea0438de92
#
_cell.length_a   1.000
_cell.length_b   1.000
_cell.length_c   1.000
_cell.angle_alpha   90.00
_cell.angle_beta   90.00
_cell.angle_gamma   90.00
#
_symmetry.space_group_name_H-M   'P 1'
#
loop_
_entity.id
_entity.type
_entity.pdbx_description
1 polymer ?
#
loop_
_entity_poly.entity_id
_entity_poly.type
_entity_poly.pdbx_seq_one_letter_code
_entity_poly.pdbx_strand_id
1 'polypeptide(L)'
;MDNQLLYQQQKREKALVIGAGIAGLLTARVLSSHFEKVIVVEKDELPQKPSERPGTPQDFHPHRVLPRGEIIMNRFFPGYVDDLLNLGAHNVKNDKMIRFSPYGALELVIERKGAASSRALLEWTIRQRVQEIPNVHFYSKQAVTGLLASSDHKRVIGIHIQERDELKTKRTVLSDLVVDTCGRQSKLNKWLTSMGYDVPEPERLKVNFGYSTRYYKVPSHIKEKLSAISEGDPAKNVGAVGLLYIEDNIAQALLFVAGGTHYPPTNSKEYEKELDSLVTPMMRELIKELEPISVPRGFRAQESTRQHFEQMENWPSGLLVLGDAFCNFDPIYGQGMTVAAIEAEMLDTCLKEHSTHKPGFEHKVLQRMQKAIEPAWWLSSIADLRWKGVEHVGAVPLKGVKFAQKYFDLYLKQAVKQANEGNSSMLQKYIMMNGLVHSPHEIINSDMLRMLINGDESSEENELLKEFGEVDKKPIQERIHELIPSFTLAFENSVPNLFSSISISNVK
;
A
#
# COMPACT_ATOMS: atom_id res chain seq x y z
N MET A 1 -18.02 36.53 -27.78
CA MET A 1 -18.54 35.21 -28.15
C MET A 1 -17.39 34.25 -28.17
N ASP A 2 -17.42 33.40 -27.28
CA ASP A 2 -16.56 32.50 -26.60
C ASP A 2 -15.69 31.57 -27.44
N ASN A 3 -14.37 31.79 -27.32
CA ASN A 3 -13.31 30.84 -27.75
C ASN A 3 -13.08 29.73 -26.74
N GLN A 4 -14.04 29.41 -25.90
CA GLN A 4 -13.96 28.38 -24.84
C GLN A 4 -14.43 26.97 -25.26
N LEU A 5 -14.84 26.78 -26.51
CA LEU A 5 -15.48 25.52 -26.97
C LEU A 5 -14.60 24.63 -27.87
N LEU A 6 -13.28 24.89 -28.01
CA LEU A 6 -12.44 24.16 -28.98
C LEU A 6 -11.28 23.35 -28.39
N TYR A 7 -11.24 23.12 -27.09
CA TYR A 7 -10.33 22.12 -26.51
C TYR A 7 -11.10 20.85 -26.09
N GLN A 8 -11.84 20.21 -26.97
CA GLN A 8 -12.01 18.77 -26.90
C GLN A 8 -10.62 18.18 -27.10
N GLN A 9 -9.95 17.76 -25.98
CA GLN A 9 -8.71 17.00 -26.06
C GLN A 9 -8.97 15.79 -26.96
N GLN A 10 -8.35 15.77 -28.13
CA GLN A 10 -8.43 14.62 -29.02
C GLN A 10 -7.88 13.43 -28.26
N LYS A 11 -8.70 12.40 -27.95
CA LYS A 11 -8.28 11.21 -27.25
C LYS A 11 -7.14 10.55 -28.03
N ARG A 12 -6.13 10.05 -27.30
CA ARG A 12 -5.10 9.20 -27.89
C ARG A 12 -5.75 7.90 -28.36
N GLU A 13 -5.21 7.27 -29.40
CA GLU A 13 -5.84 6.07 -29.97
C GLU A 13 -5.78 4.89 -29.01
N LYS A 14 -4.58 4.55 -28.47
CA LYS A 14 -4.41 3.30 -27.75
C LYS A 14 -3.45 3.37 -26.56
N ALA A 15 -3.85 2.79 -25.44
CA ALA A 15 -2.98 2.50 -24.30
C ALA A 15 -2.90 1.00 -24.00
N LEU A 16 -1.74 0.56 -23.52
CA LEU A 16 -1.49 -0.80 -23.04
C LEU A 16 -1.14 -0.78 -21.56
N VAL A 17 -1.76 -1.68 -20.80
CA VAL A 17 -1.45 -1.92 -19.38
C VAL A 17 -0.93 -3.35 -19.25
N ILE A 18 0.26 -3.52 -18.70
CA ILE A 18 0.88 -4.83 -18.50
C ILE A 18 0.59 -5.30 -17.07
N GLY A 19 -0.26 -6.32 -16.93
CA GLY A 19 -0.70 -6.88 -15.66
C GLY A 19 -2.13 -6.48 -15.30
N ALA A 20 -2.93 -7.45 -14.84
CA ALA A 20 -4.32 -7.27 -14.40
C ALA A 20 -4.49 -7.39 -12.87
N GLY A 21 -3.46 -7.05 -12.10
CA GLY A 21 -3.56 -6.85 -10.66
C GLY A 21 -4.24 -5.52 -10.32
N ILE A 22 -4.39 -5.19 -9.03
CA ILE A 22 -5.07 -3.94 -8.60
C ILE A 22 -4.47 -2.70 -9.27
N ALA A 23 -3.15 -2.57 -9.32
CA ALA A 23 -2.50 -1.42 -9.99
C ALA A 23 -2.90 -1.32 -11.47
N GLY A 24 -2.90 -2.45 -12.18
CA GLY A 24 -3.29 -2.48 -13.59
C GLY A 24 -4.77 -2.16 -13.81
N LEU A 25 -5.66 -2.66 -12.95
CA LEU A 25 -7.10 -2.38 -13.02
C LEU A 25 -7.41 -0.89 -12.76
N LEU A 26 -6.77 -0.29 -11.75
CA LEU A 26 -6.87 1.15 -11.46
C LEU A 26 -6.33 1.99 -12.62
N THR A 27 -5.16 1.61 -13.16
CA THR A 27 -4.56 2.25 -14.32
C THR A 27 -5.48 2.16 -15.54
N ALA A 28 -6.04 0.99 -15.84
CA ALA A 28 -6.97 0.81 -16.96
C ALA A 28 -8.22 1.68 -16.80
N ARG A 29 -8.77 1.78 -15.58
CA ARG A 29 -9.90 2.68 -15.28
C ARG A 29 -9.56 4.13 -15.57
N VAL A 30 -8.40 4.61 -15.16
CA VAL A 30 -7.94 5.98 -15.44
C VAL A 30 -7.79 6.20 -16.94
N LEU A 31 -7.02 5.33 -17.60
CA LEU A 31 -6.73 5.47 -19.04
C LEU A 31 -7.98 5.38 -19.92
N SER A 32 -9.02 4.66 -19.50
CA SER A 32 -10.28 4.57 -20.25
C SER A 32 -10.97 5.91 -20.48
N SER A 33 -10.72 6.89 -19.62
CA SER A 33 -11.24 8.25 -19.77
C SER A 33 -10.44 9.13 -20.75
N HIS A 34 -9.21 8.70 -21.09
CA HIS A 34 -8.25 9.51 -21.85
C HIS A 34 -7.83 8.90 -23.20
N PHE A 35 -8.12 7.61 -23.42
CA PHE A 35 -7.77 6.89 -24.65
C PHE A 35 -9.02 6.30 -25.29
N GLU A 36 -8.98 6.15 -26.63
CA GLU A 36 -10.07 5.51 -27.38
C GLU A 36 -10.14 4.02 -27.08
N LYS A 37 -8.97 3.39 -26.89
CA LYS A 37 -8.86 1.97 -26.59
C LYS A 37 -7.81 1.72 -25.53
N VAL A 38 -8.16 0.92 -24.51
CA VAL A 38 -7.24 0.42 -23.49
C VAL A 38 -7.18 -1.09 -23.55
N ILE A 39 -5.98 -1.66 -23.62
CA ILE A 39 -5.77 -3.10 -23.61
C ILE A 39 -4.99 -3.48 -22.35
N VAL A 40 -5.57 -4.34 -21.54
CA VAL A 40 -4.91 -4.94 -20.37
C VAL A 40 -4.38 -6.31 -20.76
N VAL A 41 -3.07 -6.52 -20.65
CA VAL A 41 -2.39 -7.77 -21.01
C VAL A 41 -2.00 -8.51 -19.74
N GLU A 42 -2.52 -9.73 -19.55
CA GLU A 42 -2.26 -10.54 -18.36
C GLU A 42 -1.71 -11.93 -18.76
N LYS A 43 -0.65 -12.34 -18.08
CA LYS A 43 0.01 -13.63 -18.30
C LYS A 43 -0.81 -14.83 -17.84
N ASP A 44 -1.64 -14.63 -16.81
CA ASP A 44 -2.48 -15.69 -16.26
C ASP A 44 -3.82 -15.80 -17.00
N GLU A 45 -4.47 -16.94 -16.86
CA GLU A 45 -5.89 -17.04 -17.09
C GLU A 45 -6.64 -16.25 -16.02
N LEU A 46 -7.51 -15.34 -16.45
CA LEU A 46 -8.32 -14.56 -15.52
C LEU A 46 -9.52 -15.40 -15.05
N PRO A 47 -9.64 -15.69 -13.75
CA PRO A 47 -10.68 -16.57 -13.24
C PRO A 47 -12.08 -15.94 -13.37
N GLN A 48 -13.07 -16.80 -13.67
CA GLN A 48 -14.49 -16.41 -13.79
C GLN A 48 -15.19 -16.24 -12.43
N LYS A 49 -14.55 -16.67 -11.35
CA LYS A 49 -15.01 -16.55 -9.96
C LYS A 49 -13.88 -15.97 -9.12
N PRO A 50 -14.18 -15.38 -7.95
CA PRO A 50 -13.14 -15.01 -7.00
C PRO A 50 -12.28 -16.23 -6.64
N SER A 51 -11.01 -16.21 -7.02
CA SER A 51 -10.07 -17.30 -6.72
C SER A 51 -8.63 -16.82 -6.83
N GLU A 52 -7.74 -17.48 -6.08
CA GLU A 52 -6.30 -17.28 -6.16
C GLU A 52 -5.80 -17.60 -7.58
N ARG A 53 -4.73 -16.94 -8.03
CA ARG A 53 -4.08 -17.20 -9.32
C ARG A 53 -2.54 -17.15 -9.18
N PRO A 54 -1.79 -17.81 -10.08
CA PRO A 54 -0.33 -17.91 -9.98
C PRO A 54 0.39 -16.56 -9.96
N GLY A 55 -0.15 -15.53 -10.61
CA GLY A 55 0.43 -14.18 -10.64
C GLY A 55 0.27 -13.38 -9.35
N THR A 56 -0.57 -13.86 -8.43
CA THR A 56 -0.85 -13.22 -7.14
C THR A 56 -0.71 -14.21 -5.98
N PRO A 57 0.50 -14.78 -5.76
CA PRO A 57 0.73 -15.81 -4.74
C PRO A 57 0.44 -15.33 -3.30
N GLN A 58 0.36 -14.02 -3.11
CA GLN A 58 0.02 -13.38 -1.83
C GLN A 58 -1.49 -13.41 -1.50
N ASP A 59 -2.37 -13.79 -2.42
CA ASP A 59 -3.84 -13.72 -2.25
C ASP A 59 -4.36 -14.48 -1.03
N PHE A 60 -3.65 -15.51 -0.58
CA PHE A 60 -3.98 -16.29 0.63
C PHE A 60 -3.86 -15.48 1.93
N HIS A 61 -3.06 -14.44 1.94
CA HIS A 61 -2.78 -13.66 3.15
C HIS A 61 -3.79 -12.52 3.34
N PRO A 62 -3.96 -12.01 4.57
CA PRO A 62 -4.82 -10.86 4.81
C PRO A 62 -4.38 -9.65 3.99
N HIS A 63 -5.34 -8.99 3.38
CA HIS A 63 -5.12 -7.74 2.64
C HIS A 63 -6.12 -6.69 3.13
N ARG A 64 -5.65 -5.46 3.20
CA ARG A 64 -6.47 -4.31 3.56
C ARG A 64 -6.18 -3.15 2.62
N VAL A 65 -7.22 -2.46 2.20
CA VAL A 65 -7.11 -1.13 1.59
C VAL A 65 -7.13 -0.12 2.74
N LEU A 66 -6.14 0.75 2.82
CA LEU A 66 -6.11 1.79 3.84
C LEU A 66 -7.13 2.89 3.51
N PRO A 67 -7.54 3.71 4.49
CA PRO A 67 -8.56 4.76 4.30
C PRO A 67 -8.35 5.63 3.06
N ARG A 68 -7.14 6.09 2.76
CA ARG A 68 -6.87 6.88 1.54
C ARG A 68 -7.17 6.10 0.26
N GLY A 69 -6.77 4.83 0.22
CA GLY A 69 -7.05 3.94 -0.92
C GLY A 69 -8.55 3.71 -1.11
N GLU A 70 -9.31 3.53 -0.03
CA GLU A 70 -10.77 3.37 -0.08
C GLU A 70 -11.46 4.62 -0.65
N ILE A 71 -11.02 5.83 -0.27
CA ILE A 71 -11.53 7.09 -0.82
C ILE A 71 -11.32 7.12 -2.35
N ILE A 72 -10.12 6.84 -2.80
CA ILE A 72 -9.76 6.89 -4.21
C ILE A 72 -10.50 5.80 -4.99
N MET A 73 -10.52 4.57 -4.48
CA MET A 73 -11.22 3.46 -5.12
C MET A 73 -12.73 3.70 -5.21
N ASN A 74 -13.36 4.28 -4.17
CA ASN A 74 -14.78 4.61 -4.23
C ASN A 74 -15.09 5.71 -5.25
N ARG A 75 -14.16 6.64 -5.49
CA ARG A 75 -14.29 7.64 -6.54
C ARG A 75 -14.16 7.04 -7.94
N PHE A 76 -13.23 6.09 -8.14
CA PHE A 76 -13.05 5.41 -9.42
C PHE A 76 -14.13 4.37 -9.71
N PHE A 77 -14.66 3.74 -8.67
CA PHE A 77 -15.65 2.67 -8.72
C PHE A 77 -16.76 2.91 -7.69
N PRO A 78 -17.65 3.92 -7.88
CA PRO A 78 -18.71 4.21 -6.94
C PRO A 78 -19.58 2.97 -6.66
N GLY A 79 -19.78 2.64 -5.37
CA GLY A 79 -20.59 1.49 -4.95
C GLY A 79 -19.86 0.13 -4.96
N TYR A 80 -18.55 0.06 -5.20
CA TYR A 80 -17.81 -1.22 -5.17
C TYR A 80 -17.87 -1.93 -3.80
N VAL A 81 -18.03 -1.17 -2.72
CA VAL A 81 -18.22 -1.74 -1.37
C VAL A 81 -19.55 -2.48 -1.29
N ASP A 82 -20.60 -1.98 -1.94
CA ASP A 82 -21.90 -2.67 -2.00
C ASP A 82 -21.81 -3.96 -2.79
N ASP A 83 -21.07 -3.96 -3.90
CA ASP A 83 -20.82 -5.18 -4.66
C ASP A 83 -20.12 -6.24 -3.82
N LEU A 84 -19.07 -5.86 -3.10
CA LEU A 84 -18.35 -6.77 -2.20
C LEU A 84 -19.30 -7.37 -1.13
N LEU A 85 -20.14 -6.54 -0.50
CA LEU A 85 -21.10 -6.99 0.49
C LEU A 85 -22.16 -7.93 -0.11
N ASN A 86 -22.64 -7.63 -1.32
CA ASN A 86 -23.59 -8.49 -2.04
C ASN A 86 -22.97 -9.83 -2.43
N LEU A 87 -21.64 -9.89 -2.60
CA LEU A 87 -20.87 -11.10 -2.86
C LEU A 87 -20.43 -11.85 -1.58
N GLY A 88 -20.89 -11.41 -0.43
CA GLY A 88 -20.66 -12.08 0.84
C GLY A 88 -19.46 -11.57 1.66
N ALA A 89 -18.80 -10.49 1.23
CA ALA A 89 -17.76 -9.86 2.06
C ALA A 89 -18.29 -9.51 3.45
N HIS A 90 -17.42 -9.58 4.43
CA HIS A 90 -17.79 -9.24 5.80
C HIS A 90 -18.05 -7.74 5.95
N ASN A 91 -19.24 -7.37 6.47
CA ASN A 91 -19.57 -5.97 6.74
C ASN A 91 -18.92 -5.54 8.06
N VAL A 92 -17.98 -4.61 7.98
CA VAL A 92 -17.24 -4.13 9.15
C VAL A 92 -17.96 -3.03 9.95
N LYS A 93 -19.15 -2.60 9.52
CA LYS A 93 -19.90 -1.57 10.24
C LYS A 93 -20.28 -2.05 11.63
N ASN A 94 -19.90 -1.29 12.64
CA ASN A 94 -20.04 -1.57 14.07
C ASN A 94 -19.18 -2.75 14.57
N ASP A 95 -18.26 -3.25 13.73
CA ASP A 95 -17.27 -4.22 14.19
C ASP A 95 -16.33 -3.59 15.20
N LYS A 96 -15.95 -4.41 16.15
CA LYS A 96 -14.93 -4.10 17.14
C LYS A 96 -13.59 -4.65 16.70
N MET A 97 -12.54 -3.85 16.88
CA MET A 97 -11.16 -4.26 16.68
C MET A 97 -10.35 -3.92 17.93
N ILE A 98 -9.66 -4.90 18.49
CA ILE A 98 -8.70 -4.64 19.57
C ILE A 98 -7.31 -4.43 18.95
N ARG A 99 -6.71 -3.32 19.29
CA ARG A 99 -5.32 -3.01 18.94
C ARG A 99 -4.46 -3.05 20.21
N PHE A 100 -3.51 -3.97 20.23
CA PHE A 100 -2.53 -4.09 21.29
C PHE A 100 -1.25 -3.36 20.88
N SER A 101 -0.83 -2.43 21.69
CA SER A 101 0.42 -1.69 21.54
C SER A 101 1.29 -1.87 22.80
N PRO A 102 2.57 -1.49 22.79
CA PRO A 102 3.40 -1.48 24.00
C PRO A 102 2.85 -0.61 25.15
N TYR A 103 1.94 0.31 24.83
CA TYR A 103 1.37 1.28 25.79
C TYR A 103 -0.04 0.90 26.28
N GLY A 104 -0.58 -0.21 25.85
CA GLY A 104 -1.88 -0.72 26.26
C GLY A 104 -2.75 -1.21 25.12
N ALA A 105 -3.92 -1.71 25.47
CA ALA A 105 -4.93 -2.22 24.55
C ALA A 105 -6.08 -1.21 24.39
N LEU A 106 -6.54 -1.04 23.16
CA LEU A 106 -7.64 -0.13 22.82
C LEU A 106 -8.66 -0.86 21.94
N GLU A 107 -9.93 -0.63 22.20
CA GLU A 107 -11.04 -1.08 21.35
C GLU A 107 -11.39 0.06 20.36
N LEU A 108 -11.35 -0.28 19.09
CA LEU A 108 -11.77 0.58 17.99
C LEU A 108 -13.10 0.05 17.46
N VAL A 109 -14.09 0.91 17.28
CA VAL A 109 -15.35 0.57 16.62
C VAL A 109 -15.41 1.29 15.28
N ILE A 110 -15.65 0.54 14.21
CA ILE A 110 -15.77 1.07 12.85
C ILE A 110 -17.24 1.46 12.61
N GLU A 111 -17.55 2.75 12.69
CA GLU A 111 -18.95 3.23 12.58
C GLU A 111 -19.43 3.32 11.13
N ARG A 112 -18.51 3.40 10.17
CA ARG A 112 -18.84 3.51 8.74
C ARG A 112 -19.08 2.15 8.07
N LYS A 113 -19.86 2.16 7.01
CA LYS A 113 -19.99 1.02 6.11
C LYS A 113 -18.65 0.70 5.45
N GLY A 114 -18.30 -0.55 5.44
CA GLY A 114 -17.08 -1.06 4.79
C GLY A 114 -17.17 -2.56 4.58
N ALA A 115 -16.33 -3.09 3.74
CA ALA A 115 -16.27 -4.51 3.42
C ALA A 115 -14.86 -5.05 3.68
N ALA A 116 -14.75 -6.11 4.49
CA ALA A 116 -13.55 -6.90 4.59
C ALA A 116 -13.70 -8.17 3.75
N SER A 117 -12.73 -8.42 2.88
CA SER A 117 -12.78 -9.51 1.91
C SER A 117 -11.40 -10.10 1.67
N SER A 118 -11.35 -11.29 1.10
CA SER A 118 -10.11 -11.82 0.54
C SER A 118 -9.60 -10.91 -0.59
N ARG A 119 -8.31 -10.99 -0.85
CA ARG A 119 -7.69 -10.28 -1.96
C ARG A 119 -8.27 -10.73 -3.31
N ALA A 120 -8.58 -12.02 -3.43
CA ALA A 120 -9.19 -12.61 -4.63
C ALA A 120 -10.58 -12.02 -4.92
N LEU A 121 -11.43 -11.89 -3.88
CA LEU A 121 -12.76 -11.30 -4.04
C LEU A 121 -12.67 -9.82 -4.42
N LEU A 122 -11.81 -9.03 -3.76
CA LEU A 122 -11.59 -7.63 -4.08
C LEU A 122 -11.12 -7.44 -5.53
N GLU A 123 -10.07 -8.16 -5.96
CA GLU A 123 -9.56 -8.05 -7.34
C GLU A 123 -10.61 -8.44 -8.36
N TRP A 124 -11.33 -9.53 -8.11
CA TRP A 124 -12.38 -9.99 -9.02
C TRP A 124 -13.48 -8.93 -9.16
N THR A 125 -13.96 -8.35 -8.06
CA THR A 125 -14.99 -7.30 -8.06
C THR A 125 -14.56 -6.07 -8.85
N ILE A 126 -13.35 -5.57 -8.61
CA ILE A 126 -12.82 -4.42 -9.37
C ILE A 126 -12.64 -4.77 -10.84
N ARG A 127 -12.17 -5.99 -11.16
CA ARG A 127 -12.01 -6.45 -12.54
C ARG A 127 -13.34 -6.51 -13.29
N GLN A 128 -14.43 -7.00 -12.66
CA GLN A 128 -15.75 -7.00 -13.30
C GLN A 128 -16.14 -5.57 -13.72
N ARG A 129 -15.98 -4.60 -12.84
CA ARG A 129 -16.29 -3.20 -13.15
C ARG A 129 -15.41 -2.61 -14.25
N VAL A 130 -14.14 -3.01 -14.33
CA VAL A 130 -13.26 -2.58 -15.42
C VAL A 130 -13.62 -3.27 -16.74
N GLN A 131 -14.07 -4.53 -16.72
CA GLN A 131 -14.54 -5.26 -17.90
C GLN A 131 -15.83 -4.69 -18.51
N GLU A 132 -16.67 -4.03 -17.71
CA GLU A 132 -17.88 -3.34 -18.15
C GLU A 132 -17.59 -2.02 -18.90
N ILE A 133 -16.36 -1.50 -18.84
CA ILE A 133 -15.97 -0.27 -19.53
C ILE A 133 -15.82 -0.56 -21.04
N PRO A 134 -16.61 0.05 -21.94
CA PRO A 134 -16.71 -0.37 -23.34
C PRO A 134 -15.40 -0.33 -24.13
N ASN A 135 -14.49 0.58 -23.79
CA ASN A 135 -13.21 0.75 -24.49
C ASN A 135 -12.03 0.04 -23.79
N VAL A 136 -12.29 -0.80 -22.76
CA VAL A 136 -11.27 -1.61 -22.11
C VAL A 136 -11.37 -3.06 -22.53
N HIS A 137 -10.26 -3.64 -22.99
CA HIS A 137 -10.19 -5.02 -23.47
C HIS A 137 -9.12 -5.81 -22.73
N PHE A 138 -9.40 -7.05 -22.37
CA PHE A 138 -8.46 -7.92 -21.69
C PHE A 138 -7.89 -8.98 -22.63
N TYR A 139 -6.56 -9.09 -22.64
CA TYR A 139 -5.81 -10.16 -23.28
C TYR A 139 -5.19 -11.04 -22.20
N SER A 140 -5.90 -12.08 -21.77
CA SER A 140 -5.43 -13.07 -20.81
C SER A 140 -4.59 -14.16 -21.48
N LYS A 141 -3.79 -14.91 -20.68
CA LYS A 141 -2.84 -15.94 -21.18
C LYS A 141 -1.79 -15.37 -22.14
N GLN A 142 -1.44 -14.08 -22.00
CA GLN A 142 -0.48 -13.38 -22.86
C GLN A 142 0.66 -12.85 -22.03
N ALA A 143 1.84 -13.44 -22.16
CA ALA A 143 3.04 -12.97 -21.49
C ALA A 143 3.70 -11.85 -22.29
N VAL A 144 3.97 -10.70 -21.66
CA VAL A 144 4.80 -9.66 -22.28
C VAL A 144 6.26 -10.07 -22.17
N THR A 145 6.93 -10.12 -23.31
CA THR A 145 8.32 -10.58 -23.44
C THR A 145 9.32 -9.45 -23.66
N GLY A 146 8.86 -8.25 -24.01
CA GLY A 146 9.70 -7.08 -24.22
C GLY A 146 8.90 -5.84 -24.63
N LEU A 147 9.56 -4.69 -24.59
CA LEU A 147 9.06 -3.44 -25.15
C LEU A 147 9.41 -3.35 -26.63
N LEU A 148 8.51 -2.77 -27.42
CA LEU A 148 8.79 -2.38 -28.80
C LEU A 148 9.13 -0.90 -28.83
N ALA A 149 10.35 -0.57 -29.25
CA ALA A 149 10.84 0.80 -29.33
C ALA A 149 10.88 1.32 -30.78
N SER A 150 10.91 2.64 -30.94
CA SER A 150 11.29 3.30 -32.20
C SER A 150 12.73 2.98 -32.56
N SER A 151 13.12 3.21 -33.82
CA SER A 151 14.47 2.89 -34.32
C SER A 151 15.60 3.64 -33.61
N ASP A 152 15.31 4.81 -33.04
CA ASP A 152 16.24 5.62 -32.22
C ASP A 152 16.16 5.31 -30.73
N HIS A 153 15.34 4.34 -30.33
CA HIS A 153 15.04 3.93 -28.96
C HIS A 153 14.48 5.01 -28.03
N LYS A 154 14.13 6.21 -28.54
CA LYS A 154 13.63 7.31 -27.70
C LYS A 154 12.17 7.21 -27.33
N ARG A 155 11.45 6.29 -27.97
CA ARG A 155 10.02 6.07 -27.72
C ARG A 155 9.69 4.60 -27.64
N VAL A 156 8.85 4.23 -26.67
CA VAL A 156 8.15 2.95 -26.62
C VAL A 156 6.87 3.10 -27.46
N ILE A 157 6.71 2.26 -28.47
CA ILE A 157 5.61 2.28 -29.43
C ILE A 157 4.73 1.03 -29.35
N GLY A 158 4.96 0.18 -28.35
CA GLY A 158 4.20 -1.05 -28.13
C GLY A 158 4.95 -2.09 -27.31
N ILE A 159 4.47 -3.32 -27.39
CA ILE A 159 5.03 -4.48 -26.68
C ILE A 159 5.10 -5.72 -27.57
N HIS A 160 6.01 -6.62 -27.21
CA HIS A 160 6.06 -7.99 -27.69
C HIS A 160 5.31 -8.89 -26.72
N ILE A 161 4.36 -9.67 -27.20
CA ILE A 161 3.60 -10.65 -26.43
C ILE A 161 3.78 -12.06 -26.97
N GLN A 162 3.65 -13.02 -26.07
CA GLN A 162 3.68 -14.45 -26.36
C GLN A 162 2.50 -15.13 -25.69
N GLU A 163 1.74 -15.90 -26.44
CA GLU A 163 0.65 -16.73 -25.92
C GLU A 163 1.20 -17.82 -24.99
N ARG A 164 0.51 -18.03 -23.87
CA ARG A 164 0.85 -19.08 -22.89
C ARG A 164 0.03 -20.35 -23.17
N ASP A 165 0.00 -20.75 -24.42
CA ASP A 165 -0.56 -21.99 -24.92
C ASP A 165 0.55 -22.91 -25.48
N GLU A 166 0.18 -24.02 -26.06
CA GLU A 166 1.10 -25.00 -26.68
C GLU A 166 1.88 -24.39 -27.84
N LEU A 167 1.24 -23.52 -28.65
CA LEU A 167 1.81 -22.93 -29.85
C LEU A 167 2.82 -21.82 -29.57
N LYS A 168 2.71 -21.16 -28.41
CA LYS A 168 3.59 -20.03 -27.99
C LYS A 168 3.72 -18.95 -29.05
N THR A 169 2.62 -18.65 -29.74
CA THR A 169 2.56 -17.65 -30.81
C THR A 169 3.05 -16.29 -30.30
N LYS A 170 3.95 -15.69 -31.07
CA LYS A 170 4.49 -14.36 -30.76
C LYS A 170 3.86 -13.32 -31.69
N ARG A 171 3.55 -12.16 -31.14
CA ARG A 171 3.05 -11.00 -31.89
C ARG A 171 3.44 -9.69 -31.23
N THR A 172 3.32 -8.62 -31.97
CA THR A 172 3.49 -7.26 -31.46
C THR A 172 2.14 -6.56 -31.33
N VAL A 173 2.01 -5.69 -30.33
CA VAL A 173 0.84 -4.83 -30.16
C VAL A 173 1.33 -3.39 -30.05
N LEU A 174 0.94 -2.54 -31.00
CA LEU A 174 1.28 -1.12 -31.04
C LEU A 174 0.39 -0.32 -30.09
N SER A 175 0.94 0.76 -29.52
CA SER A 175 0.21 1.72 -28.67
C SER A 175 0.93 3.06 -28.57
N ASP A 176 0.20 4.09 -28.14
CA ASP A 176 0.74 5.42 -27.86
C ASP A 176 1.34 5.49 -26.45
N LEU A 177 0.84 4.67 -25.53
CA LEU A 177 1.31 4.57 -24.15
C LEU A 177 1.34 3.12 -23.69
N VAL A 178 2.42 2.70 -23.08
CA VAL A 178 2.58 1.45 -22.35
C VAL A 178 2.75 1.76 -20.88
N VAL A 179 2.02 1.08 -20.02
CA VAL A 179 2.15 1.19 -18.56
C VAL A 179 2.49 -0.15 -17.96
N ASP A 180 3.67 -0.27 -17.34
CA ASP A 180 4.06 -1.48 -16.63
C ASP A 180 3.48 -1.48 -15.22
N THR A 181 2.64 -2.48 -14.93
CA THR A 181 2.07 -2.76 -13.61
C THR A 181 2.30 -4.22 -13.20
N CYS A 182 3.43 -4.80 -13.64
CA CYS A 182 3.77 -6.21 -13.41
C CYS A 182 4.12 -6.55 -11.95
N GLY A 183 4.11 -5.57 -11.06
CA GLY A 183 4.43 -5.77 -9.66
C GLY A 183 5.91 -6.09 -9.43
N ARG A 184 6.23 -6.78 -8.33
CA ARG A 184 7.61 -7.13 -7.94
C ARG A 184 8.38 -7.96 -9.00
N GLN A 185 7.67 -8.57 -9.95
CA GLN A 185 8.28 -9.37 -11.03
C GLN A 185 8.51 -8.58 -12.32
N SER A 186 8.38 -7.25 -12.28
CA SER A 186 8.66 -6.39 -13.44
C SER A 186 10.07 -6.65 -13.98
N LYS A 187 10.15 -6.67 -15.31
CA LYS A 187 11.40 -6.77 -16.05
C LYS A 187 11.82 -5.44 -16.66
N LEU A 188 11.19 -4.34 -16.23
CA LEU A 188 11.35 -3.03 -16.83
C LEU A 188 12.82 -2.58 -16.85
N ASN A 189 13.54 -2.71 -15.72
CA ASN A 189 14.97 -2.35 -15.66
C ASN A 189 15.78 -3.10 -16.72
N LYS A 190 15.53 -4.41 -16.85
CA LYS A 190 16.21 -5.23 -17.86
C LYS A 190 15.88 -4.79 -19.29
N TRP A 191 14.62 -4.44 -19.56
CA TRP A 191 14.21 -3.98 -20.88
C TRP A 191 14.83 -2.61 -21.21
N LEU A 192 14.81 -1.66 -20.28
CA LEU A 192 15.43 -0.35 -20.43
C LEU A 192 16.94 -0.48 -20.70
N THR A 193 17.65 -1.29 -19.91
CA THR A 193 19.08 -1.55 -20.10
C THR A 193 19.35 -2.17 -21.48
N SER A 194 18.51 -3.10 -21.95
CA SER A 194 18.68 -3.69 -23.30
C SER A 194 18.42 -2.69 -24.45
N MET A 195 17.70 -1.61 -24.17
CA MET A 195 17.48 -0.49 -25.10
C MET A 195 18.60 0.56 -25.03
N GLY A 196 19.59 0.38 -24.15
CA GLY A 196 20.74 1.29 -23.99
C GLY A 196 20.56 2.40 -22.97
N TYR A 197 19.52 2.31 -22.11
CA TYR A 197 19.32 3.25 -21.03
C TYR A 197 20.16 2.93 -19.81
N ASP A 198 20.69 3.95 -19.16
CA ASP A 198 21.31 3.86 -17.84
C ASP A 198 20.21 3.97 -16.78
N VAL A 199 19.95 2.87 -16.08
CA VAL A 199 18.86 2.78 -15.10
C VAL A 199 19.46 2.94 -13.70
N PRO A 200 19.01 3.94 -12.92
CA PRO A 200 19.49 4.14 -11.56
C PRO A 200 19.26 2.91 -10.67
N GLU A 201 20.20 2.65 -9.76
CA GLU A 201 19.99 1.66 -8.71
C GLU A 201 18.80 2.07 -7.83
N PRO A 202 17.88 1.16 -7.55
CA PRO A 202 16.74 1.46 -6.68
C PRO A 202 17.18 1.71 -5.25
N GLU A 203 16.43 2.55 -4.56
CA GLU A 203 16.46 2.61 -3.11
C GLU A 203 15.87 1.33 -2.53
N ARG A 204 16.52 0.72 -1.55
CA ARG A 204 16.14 -0.56 -0.95
C ARG A 204 16.08 -0.46 0.56
N LEU A 205 15.12 -1.16 1.11
CA LEU A 205 15.08 -1.47 2.53
C LEU A 205 15.19 -2.99 2.67
N LYS A 206 16.32 -3.49 3.16
CA LYS A 206 16.58 -4.92 3.37
C LYS A 206 15.88 -5.38 4.64
N VAL A 207 14.59 -5.66 4.51
CA VAL A 207 13.71 -5.96 5.65
C VAL A 207 13.84 -7.43 6.08
N ASN A 208 14.08 -8.35 5.12
CA ASN A 208 14.11 -9.80 5.39
C ASN A 208 12.88 -10.24 6.20
N PHE A 209 11.68 -9.89 5.71
CA PHE A 209 10.45 -10.23 6.40
C PHE A 209 9.87 -11.57 5.96
N GLY A 210 9.07 -12.13 6.83
CA GLY A 210 8.22 -13.26 6.53
C GLY A 210 6.94 -13.25 7.33
N TYR A 211 5.92 -13.85 6.76
CA TYR A 211 4.66 -14.08 7.46
C TYR A 211 4.10 -15.45 7.13
N SER A 212 3.24 -15.93 8.02
CA SER A 212 2.50 -17.16 7.87
C SER A 212 1.05 -16.90 8.22
N THR A 213 0.12 -17.38 7.39
CA THR A 213 -1.31 -17.22 7.59
C THR A 213 -1.98 -18.58 7.66
N ARG A 214 -2.92 -18.73 8.60
CA ARG A 214 -3.80 -19.89 8.71
C ARG A 214 -5.26 -19.44 8.65
N TYR A 215 -6.08 -20.20 7.95
CA TYR A 215 -7.53 -19.97 7.86
C TYR A 215 -8.27 -20.78 8.91
N TYR A 216 -9.28 -20.14 9.47
CA TYR A 216 -10.17 -20.72 10.46
C TYR A 216 -11.62 -20.48 10.06
N LYS A 217 -12.47 -21.48 10.30
CA LYS A 217 -13.92 -21.31 10.24
C LYS A 217 -14.40 -20.70 11.55
N VAL A 218 -15.28 -19.71 11.42
CA VAL A 218 -15.95 -19.08 12.58
C VAL A 218 -17.17 -19.92 12.91
N PRO A 219 -17.26 -20.52 14.10
CA PRO A 219 -18.42 -21.29 14.54
C PRO A 219 -19.70 -20.44 14.57
N SER A 220 -20.85 -21.06 14.28
CA SER A 220 -22.13 -20.36 14.16
C SER A 220 -22.64 -19.72 15.47
N HIS A 221 -22.14 -20.15 16.62
CA HIS A 221 -22.48 -19.58 17.92
C HIS A 221 -21.76 -18.25 18.18
N ILE A 222 -20.61 -17.97 17.51
CA ILE A 222 -19.90 -16.70 17.59
C ILE A 222 -20.66 -15.69 16.72
N LYS A 223 -21.38 -14.77 17.38
CA LYS A 223 -22.19 -13.75 16.70
C LYS A 223 -21.42 -12.46 16.46
N GLU A 224 -20.59 -12.07 17.44
CA GLU A 224 -19.74 -10.88 17.34
C GLU A 224 -18.35 -11.28 16.88
N LYS A 225 -17.91 -10.72 15.76
CA LYS A 225 -16.57 -10.93 15.22
C LYS A 225 -15.64 -9.87 15.76
N LEU A 226 -14.71 -10.28 16.60
CA LEU A 226 -13.74 -9.39 17.21
C LEU A 226 -12.41 -9.50 16.48
N SER A 227 -12.14 -8.56 15.59
CA SER A 227 -10.81 -8.44 14.96
C SER A 227 -9.77 -8.01 16.00
N ALA A 228 -8.54 -8.46 15.84
CA ALA A 228 -7.48 -8.10 16.78
C ALA A 228 -6.13 -7.97 16.07
N ILE A 229 -5.33 -6.98 16.48
CA ILE A 229 -3.98 -6.75 15.95
C ILE A 229 -3.05 -6.51 17.14
N SER A 230 -1.97 -7.29 17.22
CA SER A 230 -0.81 -7.03 18.08
C SER A 230 0.36 -6.56 17.22
N GLU A 231 0.90 -5.39 17.53
CA GLU A 231 1.98 -4.79 16.74
C GLU A 231 3.34 -5.47 16.91
N GLY A 232 3.45 -6.36 17.90
CA GLY A 232 4.72 -6.97 18.25
C GLY A 232 5.64 -6.01 18.99
N ASP A 233 6.90 -6.44 19.14
CA ASP A 233 7.97 -5.65 19.77
C ASP A 233 9.28 -5.86 18.98
N PRO A 234 9.59 -5.00 18.02
CA PRO A 234 10.82 -5.09 17.23
C PRO A 234 12.10 -5.11 18.06
N ALA A 235 12.14 -4.39 19.19
CA ALA A 235 13.31 -4.34 20.07
C ALA A 235 13.59 -5.70 20.72
N LYS A 236 12.55 -6.47 21.01
CA LYS A 236 12.63 -7.83 21.58
C LYS A 236 12.56 -8.92 20.50
N ASN A 237 12.50 -8.55 19.23
CA ASN A 237 12.31 -9.46 18.11
C ASN A 237 11.01 -10.30 18.24
N VAL A 238 9.96 -9.70 18.80
CA VAL A 238 8.64 -10.31 18.92
C VAL A 238 7.79 -9.89 17.74
N GLY A 239 7.24 -10.89 17.03
CA GLY A 239 6.46 -10.68 15.83
C GLY A 239 5.10 -10.02 16.06
N ALA A 240 4.53 -9.49 14.99
CA ALA A 240 3.17 -8.99 14.97
C ALA A 240 2.16 -10.12 14.67
N VAL A 241 0.93 -9.94 15.14
CA VAL A 241 -0.18 -10.87 14.87
C VAL A 241 -1.42 -10.10 14.48
N GLY A 242 -2.13 -10.63 13.48
CA GLY A 242 -3.44 -10.14 13.07
C GLY A 242 -4.48 -11.26 13.00
N LEU A 243 -5.68 -11.00 13.55
CA LEU A 243 -6.87 -11.81 13.34
C LEU A 243 -7.92 -10.96 12.64
N LEU A 244 -8.25 -11.33 11.40
CA LEU A 244 -9.16 -10.58 10.53
C LEU A 244 -10.23 -11.51 9.96
N TYR A 245 -11.43 -11.01 9.74
CA TYR A 245 -12.55 -11.75 9.17
C TYR A 245 -12.77 -11.35 7.72
N ILE A 246 -13.16 -12.33 6.90
CA ILE A 246 -13.47 -12.16 5.48
C ILE A 246 -14.82 -12.84 5.15
N GLU A 247 -15.13 -13.00 3.85
CA GLU A 247 -16.32 -13.72 3.38
C GLU A 247 -16.40 -15.16 3.91
N ASP A 248 -17.55 -15.80 3.74
CA ASP A 248 -17.82 -17.21 4.08
C ASP A 248 -17.62 -17.57 5.56
N ASN A 249 -17.69 -16.60 6.47
CA ASN A 249 -17.37 -16.80 7.89
C ASN A 249 -15.98 -17.39 8.11
N ILE A 250 -15.01 -16.89 7.36
CA ILE A 250 -13.60 -17.26 7.51
C ILE A 250 -12.86 -16.17 8.30
N ALA A 251 -12.03 -16.62 9.23
CA ALA A 251 -11.04 -15.78 9.88
C ALA A 251 -9.63 -16.12 9.37
N GLN A 252 -8.80 -15.11 9.18
CA GLN A 252 -7.40 -15.25 8.82
C GLN A 252 -6.55 -14.83 10.02
N ALA A 253 -5.76 -15.76 10.57
CA ALA A 253 -4.73 -15.42 11.56
C ALA A 253 -3.38 -15.32 10.85
N LEU A 254 -2.69 -14.20 11.06
CA LEU A 254 -1.39 -13.87 10.45
C LEU A 254 -0.35 -13.73 11.54
N LEU A 255 0.78 -14.40 11.39
CA LEU A 255 2.03 -14.15 12.11
C LEU A 255 3.00 -13.41 11.19
N PHE A 256 3.70 -12.39 11.69
CA PHE A 256 4.68 -11.60 10.95
C PHE A 256 5.95 -11.38 11.77
N VAL A 257 7.11 -11.46 11.10
CA VAL A 257 8.42 -11.11 11.67
C VAL A 257 9.29 -10.47 10.59
N ALA A 258 10.12 -9.50 10.98
CA ALA A 258 11.12 -8.89 10.11
C ALA A 258 12.54 -9.03 10.71
N GLY A 259 13.56 -8.58 9.97
CA GLY A 259 14.97 -8.61 10.39
C GLY A 259 15.70 -9.93 10.13
N GLY A 260 15.01 -10.95 9.58
CA GLY A 260 15.64 -12.19 9.10
C GLY A 260 16.17 -13.14 10.16
N THR A 261 15.90 -12.89 11.45
CA THR A 261 16.40 -13.76 12.56
C THR A 261 15.69 -15.09 12.61
N HIS A 262 14.40 -15.11 12.31
CA HIS A 262 13.57 -16.29 12.09
C HIS A 262 12.40 -15.94 11.16
N TYR A 263 11.62 -16.96 10.78
CA TYR A 263 10.41 -16.77 9.98
C TYR A 263 9.24 -17.53 10.61
N PRO A 264 8.03 -17.00 10.58
CA PRO A 264 6.86 -17.68 11.10
C PRO A 264 6.69 -19.06 10.47
N PRO A 265 6.37 -20.09 11.28
CA PRO A 265 6.31 -21.47 10.80
C PRO A 265 5.12 -21.72 9.88
N THR A 266 5.29 -22.70 8.98
CA THR A 266 4.24 -23.18 8.08
C THR A 266 3.74 -24.58 8.46
N ASN A 267 4.32 -25.19 9.49
CA ASN A 267 3.79 -26.40 10.11
C ASN A 267 2.76 -26.05 11.17
N SER A 268 1.61 -26.72 11.17
CA SER A 268 0.49 -26.40 12.08
C SER A 268 0.87 -26.46 13.56
N LYS A 269 1.67 -27.44 13.99
CA LYS A 269 2.06 -27.59 15.38
C LYS A 269 2.99 -26.46 15.85
N GLU A 270 3.97 -26.13 15.04
CA GLU A 270 4.91 -25.04 15.34
C GLU A 270 4.22 -23.68 15.26
N TYR A 271 3.27 -23.52 14.33
CA TYR A 271 2.45 -22.32 14.22
C TYR A 271 1.64 -22.06 15.51
N GLU A 272 0.96 -23.09 16.04
CA GLU A 272 0.22 -22.97 17.30
C GLU A 272 1.15 -22.67 18.49
N LYS A 273 2.34 -23.28 18.51
CA LYS A 273 3.34 -23.00 19.55
C LYS A 273 3.84 -21.55 19.49
N GLU A 274 4.01 -20.99 18.31
CA GLU A 274 4.39 -19.59 18.17
C GLU A 274 3.28 -18.66 18.65
N LEU A 275 2.02 -18.97 18.37
CA LEU A 275 0.89 -18.25 18.95
C LEU A 275 0.90 -18.25 20.49
N ASP A 276 1.39 -19.31 21.13
CA ASP A 276 1.53 -19.39 22.59
C ASP A 276 2.58 -18.43 23.14
N SER A 277 3.56 -18.05 22.34
CA SER A 277 4.64 -17.13 22.74
C SER A 277 4.32 -15.66 22.53
N LEU A 278 3.10 -15.33 22.07
CA LEU A 278 2.71 -13.96 21.78
C LEU A 278 2.61 -13.08 23.01
N VAL A 279 2.83 -11.79 22.81
CA VAL A 279 2.80 -10.77 23.85
C VAL A 279 1.42 -10.68 24.54
N THR A 280 0.34 -11.06 23.86
CA THR A 280 -1.03 -10.95 24.38
C THR A 280 -1.75 -12.29 24.45
N PRO A 281 -1.99 -12.83 25.66
CA PRO A 281 -2.79 -14.05 25.86
C PRO A 281 -4.20 -13.97 25.28
N MET A 282 -4.81 -12.77 25.27
CA MET A 282 -6.16 -12.57 24.73
C MET A 282 -6.26 -12.98 23.26
N MET A 283 -5.26 -12.66 22.44
CA MET A 283 -5.25 -13.06 21.02
C MET A 283 -5.30 -14.57 20.86
N ARG A 284 -4.58 -15.27 21.71
CA ARG A 284 -4.60 -16.74 21.76
C ARG A 284 -5.98 -17.28 22.10
N GLU A 285 -6.64 -16.69 23.11
CA GLU A 285 -7.98 -17.11 23.51
C GLU A 285 -9.00 -16.90 22.38
N LEU A 286 -8.94 -15.77 21.66
CA LEU A 286 -9.81 -15.54 20.51
C LEU A 286 -9.64 -16.59 19.41
N ILE A 287 -8.40 -17.01 19.14
CA ILE A 287 -8.13 -17.99 18.09
C ILE A 287 -8.52 -19.42 18.50
N LYS A 288 -8.40 -19.78 19.78
CA LYS A 288 -8.77 -21.12 20.28
C LYS A 288 -10.24 -21.49 20.04
N GLU A 289 -11.14 -20.51 19.98
CA GLU A 289 -12.56 -20.74 19.72
C GLU A 289 -12.85 -21.00 18.23
N LEU A 290 -11.88 -20.81 17.36
CA LEU A 290 -12.03 -20.95 15.91
C LEU A 290 -11.57 -22.34 15.44
N GLU A 291 -12.23 -22.87 14.41
CA GLU A 291 -11.89 -24.18 13.82
C GLU A 291 -10.87 -24.02 12.68
N PRO A 292 -9.64 -24.57 12.78
CA PRO A 292 -8.65 -24.47 11.72
C PRO A 292 -9.07 -25.29 10.49
N ILE A 293 -9.13 -24.64 9.32
CA ILE A 293 -9.53 -25.24 8.04
C ILE A 293 -8.41 -25.32 7.01
N SER A 294 -7.23 -24.82 7.34
CA SER A 294 -6.06 -24.91 6.45
C SER A 294 -4.79 -25.26 7.22
N VAL A 295 -3.76 -25.70 6.51
CA VAL A 295 -2.38 -25.60 6.99
C VAL A 295 -1.92 -24.14 6.87
N PRO A 296 -0.98 -23.69 7.72
CA PRO A 296 -0.39 -22.35 7.56
C PRO A 296 0.38 -22.26 6.25
N ARG A 297 0.22 -21.15 5.51
CA ARG A 297 1.00 -20.84 4.31
C ARG A 297 1.90 -19.64 4.58
N GLY A 298 3.15 -19.73 4.16
CA GLY A 298 4.14 -18.70 4.36
C GLY A 298 4.43 -17.89 3.10
N PHE A 299 4.86 -16.65 3.31
CA PHE A 299 5.46 -15.81 2.29
C PHE A 299 6.70 -15.14 2.87
N ARG A 300 7.72 -14.92 2.04
CA ARG A 300 8.98 -14.27 2.44
C ARG A 300 9.44 -13.33 1.34
N ALA A 301 9.99 -12.19 1.74
CA ALA A 301 10.72 -11.31 0.85
C ALA A 301 11.94 -10.71 1.56
N GLN A 302 12.98 -10.45 0.79
CA GLN A 302 14.24 -9.94 1.33
C GLN A 302 14.20 -8.43 1.49
N GLU A 303 13.55 -7.74 0.56
CA GLU A 303 13.60 -6.28 0.51
C GLU A 303 12.31 -5.64 0.01
N SER A 304 12.11 -4.41 0.43
CA SER A 304 11.23 -3.43 -0.21
C SER A 304 12.08 -2.55 -1.13
N THR A 305 11.52 -2.14 -2.28
CA THR A 305 12.28 -1.39 -3.28
C THR A 305 11.48 -0.19 -3.77
N ARG A 306 12.17 0.92 -4.02
CA ARG A 306 11.66 2.13 -4.64
C ARG A 306 12.55 2.48 -5.83
N GLN A 307 11.96 2.47 -7.03
CA GLN A 307 12.66 2.81 -8.25
C GLN A 307 12.76 4.33 -8.41
N HIS A 308 13.88 4.82 -8.89
CA HIS A 308 14.14 6.25 -9.10
C HIS A 308 14.23 6.60 -10.58
N PHE A 309 13.24 6.16 -11.36
CA PHE A 309 13.19 6.43 -12.81
C PHE A 309 13.07 7.91 -13.15
N GLU A 310 12.58 8.74 -12.23
CA GLU A 310 12.54 10.20 -12.35
C GLU A 310 13.93 10.85 -12.32
N GLN A 311 14.97 10.11 -11.95
CA GLN A 311 16.37 10.58 -11.98
C GLN A 311 17.07 10.27 -13.31
N MET A 312 16.43 9.49 -14.19
CA MET A 312 16.99 9.22 -15.51
C MET A 312 17.01 10.51 -16.33
N GLU A 313 18.17 10.89 -16.85
CA GLU A 313 18.30 12.05 -17.74
C GLU A 313 17.42 11.91 -18.99
N ASN A 314 17.37 10.70 -19.53
CA ASN A 314 16.57 10.35 -20.69
C ASN A 314 15.61 9.22 -20.34
N TRP A 315 14.32 9.52 -20.27
CA TRP A 315 13.25 8.53 -20.15
C TRP A 315 12.55 8.36 -21.49
N PRO A 316 12.27 7.12 -21.97
CA PRO A 316 11.58 6.94 -23.24
C PRO A 316 10.14 7.45 -23.18
N SER A 317 9.75 8.27 -24.15
CA SER A 317 8.34 8.65 -24.28
C SER A 317 7.46 7.45 -24.57
N GLY A 318 6.18 7.53 -24.21
CA GLY A 318 5.22 6.42 -24.40
C GLY A 318 5.35 5.28 -23.39
N LEU A 319 6.09 5.46 -22.29
CA LEU A 319 6.26 4.45 -21.23
C LEU A 319 6.02 5.07 -19.85
N LEU A 320 5.23 4.37 -19.02
CA LEU A 320 5.06 4.63 -17.60
C LEU A 320 5.14 3.34 -16.79
N VAL A 321 5.25 3.47 -15.47
CA VAL A 321 5.29 2.36 -14.52
C VAL A 321 4.55 2.73 -13.25
N LEU A 322 3.77 1.79 -12.68
CA LEU A 322 2.96 1.98 -11.47
C LEU A 322 2.94 0.71 -10.61
N GLY A 323 2.50 0.88 -9.36
CA GLY A 323 2.34 -0.18 -8.38
C GLY A 323 3.67 -0.76 -7.90
N ASP A 324 3.69 -2.03 -7.49
CA ASP A 324 4.91 -2.68 -6.97
C ASP A 324 6.06 -2.75 -7.99
N ALA A 325 5.83 -2.46 -9.27
CA ALA A 325 6.88 -2.30 -10.28
C ALA A 325 7.64 -0.97 -10.12
N PHE A 326 6.99 0.04 -9.54
CA PHE A 326 7.55 1.35 -9.24
C PHE A 326 8.04 1.44 -7.79
N CYS A 327 7.18 1.08 -6.83
CA CYS A 327 7.52 1.06 -5.42
C CYS A 327 6.79 -0.08 -4.70
N ASN A 328 7.52 -0.97 -4.06
CA ASN A 328 6.92 -2.03 -3.25
C ASN A 328 7.34 -1.91 -1.78
N PHE A 329 6.47 -2.37 -0.90
CA PHE A 329 6.55 -2.19 0.55
C PHE A 329 6.56 -3.53 1.28
N ASP A 330 6.89 -3.47 2.57
CA ASP A 330 6.53 -4.53 3.50
C ASP A 330 4.99 -4.63 3.59
N PRO A 331 4.39 -5.78 3.27
CA PRO A 331 2.94 -5.94 3.25
C PRO A 331 2.23 -5.75 4.61
N ILE A 332 2.96 -5.85 5.72
CA ILE A 332 2.37 -5.73 7.07
C ILE A 332 1.65 -4.39 7.28
N TYR A 333 2.09 -3.34 6.61
CA TYR A 333 1.46 -2.02 6.71
C TYR A 333 0.21 -1.86 5.85
N GLY A 334 -0.09 -2.82 4.97
CA GLY A 334 -1.26 -2.79 4.10
C GLY A 334 -1.25 -1.67 3.06
N GLN A 335 -0.08 -1.10 2.73
CA GLN A 335 0.03 0.11 1.92
C GLN A 335 -0.04 -0.14 0.41
N GLY A 336 0.39 -1.31 -0.11
CA GLY A 336 0.61 -1.54 -1.54
C GLY A 336 -0.58 -1.19 -2.43
N MET A 337 -1.80 -1.66 -2.10
CA MET A 337 -3.01 -1.34 -2.89
C MET A 337 -3.39 0.15 -2.79
N THR A 338 -3.18 0.76 -1.64
CA THR A 338 -3.44 2.18 -1.40
C THR A 338 -2.47 3.05 -2.18
N VAL A 339 -1.19 2.70 -2.20
CA VAL A 339 -0.18 3.41 -3.00
C VAL A 339 -0.47 3.29 -4.48
N ALA A 340 -0.84 2.10 -4.98
CA ALA A 340 -1.28 1.94 -6.37
C ALA A 340 -2.49 2.82 -6.71
N ALA A 341 -3.41 3.03 -5.76
CA ALA A 341 -4.53 3.95 -5.95
C ALA A 341 -4.08 5.42 -5.99
N ILE A 342 -3.14 5.83 -5.12
CA ILE A 342 -2.53 7.17 -5.12
C ILE A 342 -1.79 7.43 -6.44
N GLU A 343 -1.03 6.47 -6.94
CA GLU A 343 -0.33 6.58 -8.22
C GLU A 343 -1.30 6.71 -9.39
N ALA A 344 -2.38 5.94 -9.40
CA ALA A 344 -3.44 6.03 -10.40
C ALA A 344 -4.16 7.40 -10.33
N GLU A 345 -4.43 7.93 -9.13
CA GLU A 345 -4.98 9.27 -8.92
C GLU A 345 -4.05 10.35 -9.47
N MET A 346 -2.74 10.22 -9.23
CA MET A 346 -1.73 11.15 -9.74
C MET A 346 -1.63 11.08 -11.27
N LEU A 347 -1.70 9.90 -11.86
CA LEU A 347 -1.77 9.72 -13.31
C LEU A 347 -2.99 10.42 -13.90
N ASP A 348 -4.18 10.22 -13.32
CA ASP A 348 -5.44 10.88 -13.74
C ASP A 348 -5.32 12.41 -13.68
N THR A 349 -4.74 12.94 -12.60
CA THR A 349 -4.48 14.36 -12.43
C THR A 349 -3.54 14.90 -13.54
N CYS A 350 -2.42 14.20 -13.77
CA CYS A 350 -1.47 14.60 -14.81
C CYS A 350 -2.08 14.55 -16.23
N LEU A 351 -2.90 13.55 -16.52
CA LEU A 351 -3.58 13.42 -17.81
C LEU A 351 -4.64 14.50 -18.05
N LYS A 352 -5.27 15.01 -16.99
CA LYS A 352 -6.23 16.13 -17.05
C LYS A 352 -5.53 17.48 -17.22
N GLU A 353 -4.40 17.68 -16.55
CA GLU A 353 -3.69 18.96 -16.54
C GLU A 353 -2.86 19.19 -17.81
N HIS A 354 -2.36 18.13 -18.43
CA HIS A 354 -1.38 18.23 -19.50
C HIS A 354 -1.76 17.43 -20.73
N SER A 355 -1.59 18.09 -21.89
CA SER A 355 -1.57 17.35 -23.15
C SER A 355 -0.42 16.33 -23.12
N THR A 356 -0.76 15.09 -23.32
CA THR A 356 0.14 13.94 -23.38
C THR A 356 1.13 13.99 -24.56
N HIS A 357 0.97 14.94 -25.47
CA HIS A 357 1.89 15.18 -26.59
C HIS A 357 3.05 16.13 -26.24
N LYS A 358 3.10 16.66 -25.01
CA LYS A 358 4.21 17.49 -24.58
C LYS A 358 5.43 16.65 -24.28
N PRO A 359 6.62 16.99 -24.84
CA PRO A 359 7.87 16.34 -24.45
C PRO A 359 8.07 16.36 -22.93
N GLY A 360 8.51 15.23 -22.38
CA GLY A 360 8.76 15.10 -20.94
C GLY A 360 7.52 14.87 -20.07
N PHE A 361 6.35 14.57 -20.68
CA PHE A 361 5.12 14.26 -19.94
C PHE A 361 5.34 13.09 -18.97
N GLU A 362 5.88 11.99 -19.45
CA GLU A 362 6.11 10.77 -18.67
C GLU A 362 7.07 11.02 -17.50
N HIS A 363 8.15 11.76 -17.76
CA HIS A 363 9.11 12.12 -16.72
C HIS A 363 8.45 12.96 -15.61
N LYS A 364 7.61 13.92 -15.98
CA LYS A 364 6.85 14.74 -15.04
C LYS A 364 5.88 13.89 -14.20
N VAL A 365 5.21 12.90 -14.81
CA VAL A 365 4.35 11.95 -14.10
C VAL A 365 5.16 11.19 -13.06
N LEU A 366 6.33 10.63 -13.44
CA LEU A 366 7.20 9.90 -12.52
C LEU A 366 7.67 10.78 -11.36
N GLN A 367 8.07 12.03 -11.60
CA GLN A 367 8.47 12.98 -10.56
C GLN A 367 7.33 13.26 -9.56
N ARG A 368 6.10 13.43 -10.06
CA ARG A 368 4.93 13.67 -9.19
C ARG A 368 4.56 12.41 -8.41
N MET A 369 4.63 11.23 -9.02
CA MET A 369 4.39 9.96 -8.34
C MET A 369 5.38 9.74 -7.20
N GLN A 370 6.67 10.01 -7.39
CA GLN A 370 7.68 9.91 -6.33
C GLN A 370 7.32 10.75 -5.10
N LYS A 371 6.87 11.98 -5.33
CA LYS A 371 6.45 12.86 -4.23
C LYS A 371 5.16 12.39 -3.57
N ALA A 372 4.23 11.82 -4.35
CA ALA A 372 2.96 11.31 -3.83
C ALA A 372 3.12 10.07 -2.95
N ILE A 373 4.09 9.20 -3.25
CA ILE A 373 4.36 7.98 -2.47
C ILE A 373 5.32 8.20 -1.28
N GLU A 374 5.97 9.36 -1.20
CA GLU A 374 6.96 9.69 -0.16
C GLU A 374 6.47 9.40 1.26
N PRO A 375 5.24 9.79 1.68
CA PRO A 375 4.76 9.50 3.04
C PRO A 375 4.70 8.01 3.33
N ALA A 376 4.23 7.21 2.37
CA ALA A 376 4.11 5.76 2.53
C ALA A 376 5.50 5.12 2.69
N TRP A 377 6.46 5.49 1.82
CA TRP A 377 7.81 4.99 1.89
C TRP A 377 8.50 5.38 3.20
N TRP A 378 8.41 6.63 3.60
CA TRP A 378 9.01 7.13 4.81
C TRP A 378 8.45 6.47 6.07
N LEU A 379 7.11 6.40 6.21
CA LEU A 379 6.44 5.81 7.37
C LEU A 379 6.78 4.32 7.53
N SER A 380 6.72 3.53 6.45
CA SER A 380 7.08 2.11 6.51
C SER A 380 8.56 1.91 6.82
N SER A 381 9.44 2.70 6.19
CA SER A 381 10.89 2.59 6.44
C SER A 381 11.27 2.90 7.89
N ILE A 382 10.66 3.92 8.50
CA ILE A 382 10.88 4.25 9.92
C ILE A 382 10.46 3.08 10.81
N ALA A 383 9.35 2.46 10.51
CA ALA A 383 8.84 1.34 11.30
C ALA A 383 9.72 0.08 11.12
N ASP A 384 10.10 -0.23 9.90
CA ASP A 384 10.96 -1.40 9.59
C ASP A 384 12.36 -1.26 10.19
N LEU A 385 12.94 -0.05 10.17
CA LEU A 385 14.26 0.22 10.75
C LEU A 385 14.32 0.09 12.28
N ARG A 386 13.22 -0.22 12.95
CA ARG A 386 13.19 -0.64 14.36
C ARG A 386 13.63 -2.08 14.56
N TRP A 387 13.50 -2.92 13.53
CA TRP A 387 13.90 -4.32 13.60
C TRP A 387 15.42 -4.46 13.46
N LYS A 388 16.01 -5.26 14.34
CA LYS A 388 17.44 -5.59 14.24
C LYS A 388 17.73 -6.33 12.93
N GLY A 389 18.75 -5.88 12.20
CA GLY A 389 19.15 -6.48 10.92
C GLY A 389 18.45 -5.88 9.70
N VAL A 390 17.57 -4.91 9.88
CA VAL A 390 17.01 -4.11 8.77
C VAL A 390 17.98 -2.99 8.42
N GLU A 391 18.24 -2.82 7.10
CA GLU A 391 19.17 -1.83 6.58
C GLU A 391 18.52 -1.04 5.43
N HIS A 392 18.73 0.27 5.42
CA HIS A 392 18.44 1.13 4.29
C HIS A 392 19.67 1.23 3.36
N VAL A 393 19.44 1.04 2.06
CA VAL A 393 20.45 1.19 1.00
C VAL A 393 19.88 2.14 -0.06
N GLY A 394 20.48 3.31 -0.19
CA GLY A 394 20.09 4.34 -1.15
C GLY A 394 21.18 5.38 -1.30
N ALA A 395 21.11 6.17 -2.37
CA ALA A 395 22.09 7.24 -2.64
C ALA A 395 22.03 8.35 -1.59
N VAL A 396 20.86 8.54 -0.96
CA VAL A 396 20.65 9.56 0.09
C VAL A 396 20.08 8.87 1.33
N PRO A 397 20.62 9.15 2.53
CA PRO A 397 20.05 8.63 3.77
C PRO A 397 18.61 9.11 4.00
N LEU A 398 17.78 8.24 4.59
CA LEU A 398 16.43 8.63 5.02
C LEU A 398 16.49 9.73 6.09
N LYS A 399 15.69 10.77 5.90
CA LYS A 399 15.65 11.91 6.83
C LYS A 399 14.94 11.55 8.13
N GLY A 400 15.52 11.97 9.25
CA GLY A 400 14.89 12.03 10.55
C GLY A 400 14.44 10.70 11.14
N VAL A 401 15.01 9.58 10.76
CA VAL A 401 14.57 8.23 11.20
C VAL A 401 14.53 8.15 12.73
N LYS A 402 15.63 8.41 13.41
CA LYS A 402 15.70 8.31 14.88
C LYS A 402 14.80 9.31 15.58
N PHE A 403 14.75 10.55 15.08
CA PHE A 403 13.84 11.57 15.58
C PHE A 403 12.38 11.10 15.48
N ALA A 404 11.96 10.64 14.30
CA ALA A 404 10.59 10.20 14.07
C ALA A 404 10.23 8.97 14.92
N GLN A 405 11.14 8.00 15.07
CA GLN A 405 10.93 6.83 15.93
C GLN A 405 10.65 7.24 17.37
N LYS A 406 11.48 8.12 17.97
CA LYS A 406 11.30 8.63 19.33
C LYS A 406 10.04 9.48 19.46
N TYR A 407 9.79 10.33 18.45
CA TYR A 407 8.58 11.15 18.42
C TYR A 407 7.31 10.31 18.43
N PHE A 408 7.22 9.29 17.55
CA PHE A 408 6.05 8.43 17.49
C PHE A 408 5.87 7.56 18.74
N ASP A 409 6.95 7.16 19.42
CA ASP A 409 6.86 6.44 20.69
C ASP A 409 6.17 7.31 21.76
N LEU A 410 6.64 8.53 21.96
CA LEU A 410 6.03 9.48 22.90
C LEU A 410 4.63 9.88 22.49
N TYR A 411 4.41 10.14 21.20
CA TYR A 411 3.10 10.50 20.67
C TYR A 411 2.08 9.39 20.94
N LEU A 412 2.42 8.13 20.60
CA LEU A 412 1.51 7.00 20.79
C LEU A 412 1.24 6.73 22.28
N LYS A 413 2.27 6.82 23.12
CA LYS A 413 2.14 6.70 24.59
C LYS A 413 1.13 7.72 25.13
N GLN A 414 1.27 9.00 24.74
CA GLN A 414 0.36 10.05 25.15
C GLN A 414 -1.04 9.89 24.54
N ALA A 415 -1.13 9.47 23.28
CA ALA A 415 -2.40 9.23 22.59
C ALA A 415 -3.21 8.10 23.26
N VAL A 416 -2.54 7.01 23.66
CA VAL A 416 -3.18 5.90 24.40
C VAL A 416 -3.64 6.37 25.78
N LYS A 417 -2.79 7.13 26.51
CA LYS A 417 -3.15 7.70 27.82
C LYS A 417 -4.40 8.58 27.71
N GLN A 418 -4.43 9.54 26.77
CA GLN A 418 -5.59 10.42 26.58
C GLN A 418 -6.84 9.67 26.13
N ALA A 419 -6.71 8.64 25.27
CA ALA A 419 -7.83 7.82 24.86
C ALA A 419 -8.44 7.08 26.06
N ASN A 420 -7.60 6.60 27.00
CA ASN A 420 -8.04 6.01 28.27
C ASN A 420 -8.78 7.00 29.18
N GLU A 421 -8.50 8.27 29.06
CA GLU A 421 -9.17 9.36 29.76
C GLU A 421 -10.40 9.91 29.00
N GLY A 422 -10.77 9.29 27.86
CA GLY A 422 -11.93 9.64 27.04
C GLY A 422 -11.66 10.63 25.91
N ASN A 423 -10.40 11.04 25.69
CA ASN A 423 -10.01 11.90 24.56
C ASN A 423 -9.22 11.12 23.50
N SER A 424 -9.89 10.66 22.46
CA SER A 424 -9.27 9.86 21.40
C SER A 424 -8.68 10.67 20.23
N SER A 425 -8.69 12.00 20.30
CA SER A 425 -8.30 12.88 19.17
C SER A 425 -6.88 12.63 18.64
N MET A 426 -5.89 12.47 19.54
CA MET A 426 -4.51 12.16 19.12
C MET A 426 -4.43 10.81 18.43
N LEU A 427 -5.08 9.80 18.98
CA LEU A 427 -5.04 8.45 18.42
C LEU A 427 -5.73 8.39 17.06
N GLN A 428 -6.85 9.09 16.88
CA GLN A 428 -7.52 9.21 15.57
C GLN A 428 -6.58 9.82 14.52
N LYS A 429 -5.88 10.90 14.85
CA LYS A 429 -4.89 11.51 13.95
C LYS A 429 -3.77 10.54 13.59
N TYR A 430 -3.27 9.77 14.56
CA TYR A 430 -2.24 8.75 14.32
C TYR A 430 -2.74 7.65 13.38
N ILE A 431 -3.96 7.16 13.57
CA ILE A 431 -4.59 6.15 12.70
C ILE A 431 -4.77 6.72 11.28
N MET A 432 -5.21 7.98 11.14
CA MET A 432 -5.44 8.61 9.84
C MET A 432 -4.12 8.91 9.11
N MET A 433 -3.05 9.25 9.82
CA MET A 433 -1.72 9.38 9.24
C MET A 433 -1.22 8.04 8.69
N ASN A 434 -1.31 6.95 9.47
CA ASN A 434 -0.95 5.61 8.99
C ASN A 434 -1.90 5.11 7.89
N GLY A 435 -3.12 5.65 7.84
CA GLY A 435 -4.10 5.46 6.75
C GLY A 435 -3.82 6.28 5.50
N LEU A 436 -2.74 7.07 5.49
CA LEU A 436 -2.32 7.97 4.42
C LEU A 436 -3.35 9.07 4.08
N VAL A 437 -4.24 9.40 5.02
CA VAL A 437 -5.24 10.49 4.89
C VAL A 437 -4.66 11.81 5.40
N HIS A 438 -3.97 11.78 6.53
CA HIS A 438 -3.31 12.93 7.13
C HIS A 438 -1.81 12.94 6.83
N SER A 439 -1.29 14.14 6.59
CA SER A 439 0.15 14.33 6.45
C SER A 439 0.87 14.06 7.78
N PRO A 440 2.08 13.46 7.78
CA PRO A 440 2.90 13.38 8.97
C PRO A 440 3.13 14.75 9.64
N HIS A 441 3.14 15.85 8.89
CA HIS A 441 3.26 17.22 9.44
C HIS A 441 2.04 17.67 10.27
N GLU A 442 0.88 17.04 10.12
CA GLU A 442 -0.28 17.34 10.99
C GLU A 442 -0.08 16.81 12.42
N ILE A 443 0.78 15.81 12.57
CA ILE A 443 1.16 15.22 13.85
C ILE A 443 2.51 15.76 14.32
N ILE A 444 3.50 15.82 13.41
CA ILE A 444 4.84 16.33 13.73
C ILE A 444 4.86 17.84 13.44
N ASN A 445 4.55 18.63 14.45
CA ASN A 445 4.53 20.10 14.37
C ASN A 445 5.00 20.73 15.69
N SER A 446 5.21 22.04 15.68
CA SER A 446 5.77 22.78 16.84
C SER A 446 4.93 22.67 18.11
N ASP A 447 3.60 22.73 17.98
CA ASP A 447 2.70 22.73 19.14
C ASP A 447 2.64 21.35 19.78
N MET A 448 2.57 20.32 18.94
CA MET A 448 2.57 18.93 19.40
C MET A 448 3.92 18.56 20.02
N LEU A 449 5.04 18.98 19.42
CA LEU A 449 6.37 18.73 19.99
C LEU A 449 6.47 19.35 21.38
N ARG A 450 6.07 20.63 21.54
CA ARG A 450 6.08 21.30 22.86
C ARG A 450 5.22 20.54 23.88
N MET A 451 4.04 20.06 23.47
CA MET A 451 3.18 19.30 24.37
C MET A 451 3.86 17.98 24.82
N LEU A 452 4.58 17.31 23.93
CA LEU A 452 5.26 16.06 24.25
C LEU A 452 6.48 16.22 25.16
N ILE A 453 7.15 17.39 25.12
CA ILE A 453 8.37 17.67 25.91
C ILE A 453 8.12 18.49 27.16
N ASN A 454 6.92 18.99 27.42
CA ASN A 454 6.55 19.76 28.60
C ASN A 454 6.03 18.87 29.76
N GLY A 455 6.28 17.57 29.70
CA GLY A 455 5.95 16.60 30.73
C GLY A 455 7.01 16.51 31.83
N ASP A 456 6.98 15.44 32.59
CA ASP A 456 7.92 15.15 33.68
C ASP A 456 9.27 14.71 33.08
N GLU A 457 10.26 15.55 32.89
CA GLU A 457 11.64 15.31 32.41
C GLU A 457 12.03 13.80 32.30
N SER A 458 11.28 13.05 31.54
CA SER A 458 11.49 11.60 31.36
C SER A 458 12.75 11.34 30.55
N SER A 459 13.36 10.17 30.71
CA SER A 459 14.51 9.78 29.87
C SER A 459 14.15 9.74 28.39
N GLU A 460 12.87 9.43 28.06
CA GLU A 460 12.35 9.37 26.70
C GLU A 460 12.25 10.76 26.05
N GLU A 461 11.83 11.78 26.82
CA GLU A 461 11.81 13.19 26.38
C GLU A 461 13.22 13.71 26.12
N ASN A 462 14.18 13.40 27.01
CA ASN A 462 15.57 13.77 26.81
C ASN A 462 16.19 13.11 25.56
N GLU A 463 15.83 11.86 25.26
CA GLU A 463 16.25 11.19 24.05
C GLU A 463 15.65 11.83 22.78
N LEU A 464 14.38 12.24 22.81
CA LEU A 464 13.74 12.96 21.72
C LEU A 464 14.43 14.31 21.47
N LEU A 465 14.68 15.09 22.55
CA LEU A 465 15.36 16.39 22.46
C LEU A 465 16.79 16.25 21.90
N LYS A 466 17.50 15.19 22.27
CA LYS A 466 18.83 14.90 21.71
C LYS A 466 18.79 14.69 20.19
N GLU A 467 17.80 13.96 19.68
CA GLU A 467 17.63 13.75 18.23
C GLU A 467 17.11 15.02 17.52
N PHE A 468 16.32 15.84 18.21
CA PHE A 468 15.85 17.12 17.68
C PHE A 468 17.00 18.15 17.56
N GLY A 469 17.94 18.14 18.49
CA GLY A 469 19.07 19.07 18.56
C GLY A 469 18.75 20.37 19.30
N GLU A 470 19.61 21.38 19.15
CA GLU A 470 19.51 22.66 19.91
C GLU A 470 18.25 23.44 19.53
N VAL A 471 17.36 23.62 20.51
CA VAL A 471 16.05 24.30 20.36
C VAL A 471 16.20 25.81 20.13
N ASP A 472 17.30 26.41 20.63
CA ASP A 472 17.45 27.88 20.71
C ASP A 472 17.98 28.51 19.41
N LYS A 473 18.45 27.74 18.45
CA LYS A 473 19.12 28.28 17.25
C LYS A 473 18.17 28.61 16.09
N LYS A 474 16.99 27.96 16.01
CA LYS A 474 16.01 28.14 14.94
C LYS A 474 14.58 27.94 15.45
N PRO A 475 13.57 28.54 14.78
CA PRO A 475 12.17 28.22 15.07
C PRO A 475 11.92 26.71 14.98
N ILE A 476 11.22 26.16 15.97
CA ILE A 476 10.94 24.70 16.05
C ILE A 476 10.35 24.16 14.75
N GLN A 477 9.40 24.86 14.14
CA GLN A 477 8.76 24.43 12.89
C GLN A 477 9.75 24.35 11.71
N GLU A 478 10.67 25.29 11.60
CA GLU A 478 11.71 25.29 10.58
C GLU A 478 12.64 24.08 10.76
N ARG A 479 13.02 23.80 12.01
CA ARG A 479 13.84 22.64 12.32
C ARG A 479 13.15 21.32 12.00
N ILE A 480 11.85 21.19 12.26
CA ILE A 480 11.04 20.04 11.87
C ILE A 480 11.10 19.83 10.34
N HIS A 481 10.93 20.89 9.55
CA HIS A 481 11.00 20.81 8.10
C HIS A 481 12.38 20.40 7.56
N GLU A 482 13.45 20.69 8.31
CA GLU A 482 14.80 20.21 7.97
C GLU A 482 14.98 18.71 8.29
N LEU A 483 14.40 18.26 9.42
CA LEU A 483 14.57 16.90 9.95
C LEU A 483 13.78 15.85 9.17
N ILE A 484 12.57 16.14 8.71
CA ILE A 484 11.72 15.18 8.01
C ILE A 484 11.44 15.61 6.55
N PRO A 485 11.04 14.70 5.66
CA PRO A 485 10.71 15.04 4.28
C PRO A 485 9.53 16.00 4.16
N SER A 486 9.45 16.72 3.04
CA SER A 486 8.24 17.47 2.69
C SER A 486 7.19 16.52 2.09
N PHE A 487 5.97 16.59 2.60
CA PHE A 487 4.85 15.76 2.15
C PHE A 487 3.74 16.57 1.45
N THR A 488 3.97 17.84 1.14
CA THR A 488 2.94 18.77 0.65
C THR A 488 2.21 18.21 -0.58
N LEU A 489 2.95 17.77 -1.59
CA LEU A 489 2.37 17.31 -2.86
C LEU A 489 1.53 16.03 -2.72
N ALA A 490 1.88 15.16 -1.78
CA ALA A 490 1.15 13.91 -1.53
C ALA A 490 -0.29 14.14 -1.03
N PHE A 491 -0.56 15.29 -0.43
CA PHE A 491 -1.84 15.61 0.20
C PHE A 491 -2.58 16.78 -0.45
N GLU A 492 -2.11 17.33 -1.59
CA GLU A 492 -2.80 18.43 -2.31
C GLU A 492 -4.24 18.09 -2.69
N ASN A 493 -4.52 16.81 -3.00
CA ASN A 493 -5.84 16.33 -3.38
C ASN A 493 -6.57 15.57 -2.25
N SER A 494 -6.05 15.61 -1.02
CA SER A 494 -6.69 14.93 0.11
C SER A 494 -7.93 15.68 0.57
N VAL A 495 -9.00 14.93 0.84
CA VAL A 495 -10.25 15.47 1.41
C VAL A 495 -10.23 15.23 2.92
N PRO A 496 -9.99 16.24 3.76
CA PRO A 496 -9.67 16.05 5.18
C PRO A 496 -10.79 15.45 6.05
N ASN A 497 -12.07 15.52 5.66
CA ASN A 497 -13.18 15.35 6.59
C ASN A 497 -14.03 14.07 6.42
N LEU A 498 -13.59 13.05 5.68
CA LEU A 498 -14.41 11.87 5.41
C LEU A 498 -14.34 10.74 6.46
N PHE A 499 -13.48 10.81 7.49
CA PHE A 499 -13.22 9.69 8.42
C PHE A 499 -13.39 10.01 9.92
N SER A 500 -14.35 10.85 10.31
CA SER A 500 -14.74 11.02 11.73
C SER A 500 -15.50 9.82 12.33
N SER A 501 -15.47 8.66 11.69
CA SER A 501 -16.36 7.52 11.98
C SER A 501 -15.64 6.30 12.61
N ILE A 502 -14.61 6.54 13.40
CA ILE A 502 -14.02 5.51 14.28
C ILE A 502 -14.18 6.01 15.71
N SER A 503 -14.99 5.32 16.52
CA SER A 503 -14.99 5.54 17.97
C SER A 503 -13.94 4.66 18.65
N ILE A 504 -13.36 5.17 19.71
CA ILE A 504 -12.26 4.52 20.43
C ILE A 504 -12.62 4.49 21.92
N SER A 505 -12.53 3.31 22.51
CA SER A 505 -12.79 3.08 23.93
C SER A 505 -11.75 2.14 24.54
N ASN A 506 -11.73 2.09 25.86
CA ASN A 506 -10.87 1.16 26.59
C ASN A 506 -11.38 -0.28 26.43
N VAL A 507 -10.46 -1.21 26.35
CA VAL A 507 -10.77 -2.62 26.57
C VAL A 507 -11.07 -2.78 28.06
N LYS A 508 -12.33 -3.13 28.37
CA LYS A 508 -12.77 -3.41 29.75
C LYS A 508 -12.30 -4.79 30.21
#